data_960cef0e74f553a8562c3b249f22d451
#
_entry.id   960cef0e74f553a8562c3b249f22d451
#
_cell.length_a   1.000
_cell.length_b   1.000
_cell.length_c   1.000
_cell.angle_alpha   90.00
_cell.angle_beta   90.00
_cell.angle_gamma   90.00
#
_symmetry.space_group_name_H-M   'P 1'
#
loop_
_entity.id
_entity.type
_entity.pdbx_description
1 polymer ?
#
loop_
_entity_poly.entity_id
_entity_poly.type
_entity_poly.pdbx_seq_one_letter_code
_entity_poly.pdbx_strand_id
1 'polypeptide(L)'
;MTTGEKIKKLRIEKMMTQSELVGNHITRNMLSRIESDEANPSLGTLLYLASRLNVPAGYLLADEKEDKIYVKSFAIENIKLAYKSGDYRICRHLCLDFDGVDDEVSFLLVQSSFAIATEAFHKGKLKSAVIYFDEAISYSSATEYYTGNITAASCMCLRYMRKLSPNLSSGVIDENTVEYFCAMDDNFCRYIYALECLENLRTDFAVSYVKKGDINDPLVQHISAKIDMVHANYRLAFIKLQQLLNNNIEISYPVLYDVFFDLEECAKTTNDFRAAYEYSKAKMDLLQKMLEDEE
;
A
#
# COMPACT_ATOMS: atom_id res chain seq x y z
N MET A 1 -18.02 -23.38 19.59
CA MET A 1 -19.30 -23.87 19.01
C MET A 1 -19.26 -25.38 18.87
N THR A 2 -20.35 -26.07 19.15
CA THR A 2 -20.45 -27.54 18.95
C THR A 2 -20.66 -27.90 17.48
N THR A 3 -20.47 -29.17 17.10
CA THR A 3 -20.73 -29.66 15.75
C THR A 3 -22.16 -29.40 15.29
N GLY A 4 -23.15 -29.61 16.16
CA GLY A 4 -24.55 -29.34 15.82
C GLY A 4 -24.83 -27.87 15.63
N GLU A 5 -24.31 -26.99 16.50
CA GLU A 5 -24.43 -25.54 16.37
C GLU A 5 -23.81 -25.03 15.06
N LYS A 6 -22.64 -25.56 14.65
CA LYS A 6 -22.00 -25.18 13.37
C LYS A 6 -22.85 -25.59 12.17
N ILE A 7 -23.37 -26.83 12.16
CA ILE A 7 -24.25 -27.32 11.11
C ILE A 7 -25.48 -26.42 10.99
N LYS A 8 -26.13 -26.11 12.11
CA LYS A 8 -27.32 -25.24 12.16
C LYS A 8 -27.01 -23.84 11.64
N LYS A 9 -25.91 -23.22 12.11
CA LYS A 9 -25.46 -21.89 11.69
C LYS A 9 -25.24 -21.83 10.19
N LEU A 10 -24.42 -22.74 9.64
CA LEU A 10 -24.12 -22.80 8.20
C LEU A 10 -25.36 -23.03 7.35
N ARG A 11 -26.29 -23.88 7.81
CA ARG A 11 -27.55 -24.12 7.11
C ARG A 11 -28.39 -22.84 7.01
N ILE A 12 -28.49 -22.09 8.11
CA ILE A 12 -29.24 -20.84 8.16
C ILE A 12 -28.58 -19.77 7.29
N GLU A 13 -27.25 -19.61 7.35
CA GLU A 13 -26.49 -18.68 6.51
C GLU A 13 -26.69 -18.96 5.01
N LYS A 14 -26.82 -20.24 4.64
CA LYS A 14 -27.12 -20.66 3.27
C LYS A 14 -28.61 -20.68 2.92
N MET A 15 -29.46 -20.15 3.82
CA MET A 15 -30.93 -20.10 3.67
C MET A 15 -31.55 -21.48 3.37
N MET A 16 -30.97 -22.57 3.84
CA MET A 16 -31.45 -23.93 3.63
C MET A 16 -32.42 -24.34 4.74
N THR A 17 -33.52 -25.02 4.37
CA THR A 17 -34.37 -25.74 5.33
C THR A 17 -33.67 -27.03 5.79
N GLN A 18 -34.11 -27.57 6.93
CA GLN A 18 -33.62 -28.89 7.38
C GLN A 18 -33.88 -29.98 6.34
N SER A 19 -35.02 -29.93 5.67
CA SER A 19 -35.42 -30.92 4.64
C SER A 19 -34.49 -30.83 3.41
N GLU A 20 -34.11 -29.65 3.00
CA GLU A 20 -33.16 -29.45 1.89
C GLU A 20 -31.76 -29.94 2.26
N LEU A 21 -31.27 -29.69 3.48
CA LEU A 21 -29.96 -30.15 3.91
C LEU A 21 -29.87 -31.67 4.00
N VAL A 22 -30.87 -32.35 4.55
CA VAL A 22 -30.83 -33.81 4.71
C VAL A 22 -30.97 -34.59 3.39
N GLY A 23 -31.68 -34.03 2.40
CA GLY A 23 -31.98 -34.74 1.16
C GLY A 23 -32.61 -36.12 1.45
N ASN A 24 -32.06 -37.15 0.85
CA ASN A 24 -32.47 -38.56 1.05
C ASN A 24 -31.50 -39.36 1.94
N HIS A 25 -30.53 -38.70 2.59
CA HIS A 25 -29.45 -39.41 3.31
C HIS A 25 -29.82 -39.72 4.77
N ILE A 26 -30.45 -38.75 5.45
CA ILE A 26 -30.97 -38.91 6.82
C ILE A 26 -32.34 -38.30 6.94
N THR A 27 -33.04 -38.57 8.04
CA THR A 27 -34.36 -37.96 8.31
C THR A 27 -34.19 -36.55 8.87
N ARG A 28 -35.19 -35.68 8.60
CA ARG A 28 -35.26 -34.34 9.21
C ARG A 28 -35.17 -34.41 10.75
N ASN A 29 -35.83 -35.41 11.36
CA ASN A 29 -35.79 -35.57 12.79
C ASN A 29 -34.37 -35.88 13.31
N MET A 30 -33.61 -36.69 12.58
CA MET A 30 -32.20 -36.96 12.91
C MET A 30 -31.37 -35.70 12.82
N LEU A 31 -31.53 -34.88 11.79
CA LEU A 31 -30.81 -33.61 11.66
C LEU A 31 -31.19 -32.66 12.82
N SER A 32 -32.45 -32.55 13.17
CA SER A 32 -32.92 -31.72 14.31
C SER A 32 -32.20 -32.10 15.61
N ARG A 33 -32.06 -33.39 15.88
CA ARG A 33 -31.35 -33.90 17.06
C ARG A 33 -29.85 -33.67 16.99
N ILE A 34 -29.26 -33.68 15.79
CA ILE A 34 -27.84 -33.30 15.60
C ILE A 34 -27.67 -31.80 15.86
N GLU A 35 -28.54 -30.97 15.31
CA GLU A 35 -28.45 -29.50 15.47
C GLU A 35 -28.70 -29.02 16.92
N SER A 36 -29.36 -29.87 17.77
CA SER A 36 -29.56 -29.62 19.21
C SER A 36 -28.54 -30.34 20.10
N ASP A 37 -27.52 -30.97 19.50
CA ASP A 37 -26.50 -31.77 20.19
C ASP A 37 -27.04 -32.96 20.99
N GLU A 38 -28.29 -33.42 20.70
CA GLU A 38 -28.87 -34.62 21.29
C GLU A 38 -28.42 -35.91 20.63
N ALA A 39 -27.77 -35.83 19.48
CA ALA A 39 -27.24 -36.98 18.76
C ALA A 39 -25.93 -36.60 17.99
N ASN A 40 -24.95 -37.48 18.04
CA ASN A 40 -23.74 -37.35 17.27
C ASN A 40 -23.95 -37.96 15.88
N PRO A 41 -23.57 -37.23 14.78
CA PRO A 41 -23.63 -37.81 13.44
C PRO A 41 -22.58 -38.90 13.26
N SER A 42 -22.90 -39.97 12.53
CA SER A 42 -21.90 -40.91 12.06
C SER A 42 -20.92 -40.20 11.10
N LEU A 43 -19.73 -40.76 10.91
CA LEU A 43 -18.76 -40.19 9.96
C LEU A 43 -19.36 -40.02 8.56
N GLY A 44 -20.13 -40.99 8.06
CA GLY A 44 -20.78 -40.90 6.77
C GLY A 44 -21.81 -39.76 6.71
N THR A 45 -22.59 -39.58 7.77
CA THR A 45 -23.55 -38.49 7.91
C THR A 45 -22.82 -37.13 7.96
N LEU A 46 -21.73 -37.05 8.72
CA LEU A 46 -20.94 -35.83 8.82
C LEU A 46 -20.34 -35.42 7.48
N LEU A 47 -19.72 -36.36 6.75
CA LEU A 47 -19.16 -36.11 5.41
C LEU A 47 -20.26 -35.67 4.43
N TYR A 48 -21.44 -36.27 4.49
CA TYR A 48 -22.56 -35.86 3.67
C TYR A 48 -23.02 -34.44 3.98
N LEU A 49 -23.23 -34.09 5.27
CA LEU A 49 -23.64 -32.75 5.68
C LEU A 49 -22.58 -31.70 5.31
N ALA A 50 -21.29 -32.00 5.52
CA ALA A 50 -20.17 -31.14 5.15
C ALA A 50 -20.17 -30.85 3.66
N SER A 51 -20.34 -31.86 2.81
CA SER A 51 -20.43 -31.71 1.36
C SER A 51 -21.62 -30.82 0.95
N ARG A 52 -22.79 -31.04 1.55
CA ARG A 52 -24.01 -30.24 1.29
C ARG A 52 -23.85 -28.78 1.72
N LEU A 53 -23.15 -28.57 2.81
CA LEU A 53 -22.82 -27.24 3.34
C LEU A 53 -21.59 -26.59 2.66
N ASN A 54 -20.94 -27.33 1.74
CA ASN A 54 -19.74 -26.88 1.05
C ASN A 54 -18.64 -26.40 2.01
N VAL A 55 -18.36 -27.20 3.02
CA VAL A 55 -17.29 -26.96 4.00
C VAL A 55 -16.50 -28.26 4.22
N PRO A 56 -15.21 -28.19 4.58
CA PRO A 56 -14.45 -29.38 5.01
C PRO A 56 -15.11 -30.03 6.23
N ALA A 57 -15.16 -31.37 6.28
CA ALA A 57 -15.71 -32.07 7.43
C ALA A 57 -14.94 -31.79 8.73
N GLY A 58 -13.63 -31.54 8.62
CA GLY A 58 -12.79 -31.11 9.72
C GLY A 58 -13.26 -29.81 10.38
N TYR A 59 -13.78 -28.85 9.60
CA TYR A 59 -14.36 -27.63 10.17
C TYR A 59 -15.53 -27.92 11.11
N LEU A 60 -16.39 -28.87 10.79
CA LEU A 60 -17.52 -29.25 11.65
C LEU A 60 -17.07 -29.91 12.96
N LEU A 61 -15.91 -30.58 12.96
CA LEU A 61 -15.34 -31.25 14.11
C LEU A 61 -14.36 -30.41 14.92
N ALA A 62 -13.86 -29.32 14.33
CA ALA A 62 -12.85 -28.46 14.90
C ALA A 62 -13.27 -27.90 16.28
N ASP A 63 -12.31 -27.80 17.20
CA ASP A 63 -12.50 -27.07 18.45
C ASP A 63 -12.35 -25.54 18.23
N GLU A 64 -12.46 -24.75 19.31
CA GLU A 64 -12.35 -23.27 19.21
C GLU A 64 -10.99 -22.80 18.71
N LYS A 65 -9.92 -23.57 18.92
CA LYS A 65 -8.58 -23.22 18.42
C LYS A 65 -8.44 -23.53 16.93
N GLU A 66 -8.96 -24.69 16.53
CA GLU A 66 -8.93 -25.14 15.15
C GLU A 66 -9.92 -24.35 14.26
N ASP A 67 -11.02 -23.84 14.84
CA ASP A 67 -12.00 -22.98 14.15
C ASP A 67 -11.33 -21.78 13.47
N LYS A 68 -10.35 -21.16 14.14
CA LYS A 68 -9.62 -20.01 13.58
C LYS A 68 -8.87 -20.37 12.29
N ILE A 69 -8.31 -21.58 12.21
CA ILE A 69 -7.60 -22.06 11.01
C ILE A 69 -8.57 -22.21 9.84
N TYR A 70 -9.75 -22.78 10.10
CA TYR A 70 -10.77 -22.94 9.05
C TYR A 70 -11.39 -21.60 8.63
N VAL A 71 -11.70 -20.71 9.58
CA VAL A 71 -12.18 -19.36 9.27
C VAL A 71 -11.15 -18.62 8.40
N LYS A 72 -9.87 -18.72 8.74
CA LYS A 72 -8.79 -18.17 7.91
C LYS A 72 -8.80 -18.77 6.52
N SER A 73 -8.92 -20.11 6.39
CA SER A 73 -8.89 -20.77 5.08
C SER A 73 -10.01 -20.32 4.14
N PHE A 74 -11.16 -19.91 4.68
CA PHE A 74 -12.27 -19.36 3.89
C PHE A 74 -12.07 -17.88 3.54
N ALA A 75 -11.49 -17.10 4.45
CA ALA A 75 -11.31 -15.67 4.26
C ALA A 75 -10.09 -15.34 3.38
N ILE A 76 -8.98 -16.07 3.55
CA ILE A 76 -7.69 -15.76 2.93
C ILE A 76 -7.71 -15.79 1.41
N GLU A 77 -8.54 -16.64 0.80
CA GLU A 77 -8.67 -16.69 -0.65
C GLU A 77 -9.25 -15.39 -1.22
N ASN A 78 -10.27 -14.83 -0.56
CA ASN A 78 -10.87 -13.55 -0.97
C ASN A 78 -9.88 -12.40 -0.77
N ILE A 79 -9.15 -12.39 0.34
CA ILE A 79 -8.10 -11.40 0.62
C ILE A 79 -7.02 -11.44 -0.48
N LYS A 80 -6.51 -12.66 -0.79
CA LYS A 80 -5.52 -12.86 -1.85
C LYS A 80 -6.03 -12.49 -3.24
N LEU A 81 -7.31 -12.76 -3.51
CA LEU A 81 -7.94 -12.37 -4.77
C LEU A 81 -7.99 -10.85 -4.93
N ALA A 82 -8.43 -10.13 -3.89
CA ALA A 82 -8.45 -8.67 -3.88
C ALA A 82 -7.02 -8.09 -4.07
N TYR A 83 -6.02 -8.67 -3.41
CA TYR A 83 -4.62 -8.27 -3.60
C TYR A 83 -4.15 -8.49 -5.04
N LYS A 84 -4.42 -9.67 -5.62
CA LYS A 84 -4.00 -10.00 -7.00
C LYS A 84 -4.70 -9.16 -8.06
N SER A 85 -5.93 -8.72 -7.82
CA SER A 85 -6.66 -7.81 -8.72
C SER A 85 -6.21 -6.35 -8.60
N GLY A 86 -5.34 -6.02 -7.64
CA GLY A 86 -4.91 -4.66 -7.38
C GLY A 86 -5.89 -3.84 -6.54
N ASP A 87 -6.96 -4.47 -6.02
CA ASP A 87 -7.95 -3.81 -5.16
C ASP A 87 -7.43 -3.70 -3.73
N TYR A 88 -6.34 -2.96 -3.55
CA TYR A 88 -5.63 -2.87 -2.26
C TYR A 88 -6.50 -2.34 -1.12
N ARG A 89 -7.46 -1.45 -1.40
CA ARG A 89 -8.40 -0.95 -0.39
C ARG A 89 -9.33 -2.05 0.10
N ILE A 90 -9.85 -2.89 -0.79
CA ILE A 90 -10.68 -4.06 -0.46
C ILE A 90 -9.82 -5.08 0.28
N CYS A 91 -8.62 -5.37 -0.21
CA CYS A 91 -7.69 -6.28 0.45
C CYS A 91 -7.43 -5.87 1.90
N ARG A 92 -7.08 -4.60 2.13
CA ARG A 92 -6.85 -4.04 3.46
C ARG A 92 -8.11 -4.16 4.35
N HIS A 93 -9.27 -3.81 3.83
CA HIS A 93 -10.53 -3.90 4.58
C HIS A 93 -10.82 -5.34 5.03
N LEU A 94 -10.71 -6.31 4.12
CA LEU A 94 -10.90 -7.72 4.43
C LEU A 94 -9.87 -8.24 5.45
N CYS A 95 -8.62 -7.75 5.39
CA CYS A 95 -7.60 -8.09 6.40
C CYS A 95 -7.95 -7.56 7.79
N LEU A 96 -8.46 -6.31 7.88
CA LEU A 96 -8.83 -5.69 9.15
C LEU A 96 -10.10 -6.28 9.76
N ASP A 97 -11.03 -6.72 8.92
CA ASP A 97 -12.26 -7.40 9.38
C ASP A 97 -12.00 -8.84 9.84
N PHE A 98 -10.84 -9.39 9.52
CA PHE A 98 -10.49 -10.74 9.89
C PHE A 98 -10.10 -10.82 11.38
N ASP A 99 -10.90 -11.55 12.17
CA ASP A 99 -10.61 -11.79 13.59
C ASP A 99 -9.52 -12.86 13.73
N GLY A 100 -8.30 -12.44 13.97
CA GLY A 100 -7.14 -13.31 14.12
C GLY A 100 -6.02 -12.96 13.15
N VAL A 101 -5.70 -11.66 13.06
CA VAL A 101 -4.54 -11.18 12.29
C VAL A 101 -3.30 -11.99 12.67
N ASP A 102 -2.77 -12.73 11.71
CA ASP A 102 -1.55 -13.51 11.83
C ASP A 102 -0.46 -12.98 10.88
N ASP A 103 0.63 -13.69 10.81
CA ASP A 103 1.80 -13.35 10.01
C ASP A 103 1.49 -13.07 8.52
N GLU A 104 0.69 -13.96 7.89
CA GLU A 104 0.31 -13.83 6.49
C GLU A 104 -0.65 -12.64 6.24
N VAL A 105 -1.62 -12.43 7.14
CA VAL A 105 -2.55 -11.31 7.08
C VAL A 105 -1.81 -10.00 7.33
N SER A 106 -0.89 -9.97 8.30
CA SER A 106 -0.01 -8.81 8.56
C SER A 106 0.83 -8.46 7.33
N PHE A 107 1.39 -9.45 6.65
CA PHE A 107 2.13 -9.23 5.41
C PHE A 107 1.26 -8.62 4.30
N LEU A 108 0.03 -9.10 4.12
CA LEU A 108 -0.91 -8.53 3.15
C LEU A 108 -1.35 -7.11 3.52
N LEU A 109 -1.46 -6.80 4.83
CA LEU A 109 -1.69 -5.43 5.31
C LEU A 109 -0.51 -4.51 4.96
N VAL A 110 0.74 -4.94 5.19
CA VAL A 110 1.93 -4.16 4.79
C VAL A 110 1.88 -3.83 3.30
N GLN A 111 1.67 -4.85 2.46
CA GLN A 111 1.66 -4.69 1.00
C GLN A 111 0.54 -3.76 0.53
N SER A 112 -0.68 -3.97 1.03
CA SER A 112 -1.85 -3.18 0.61
C SER A 112 -1.78 -1.74 1.13
N SER A 113 -1.38 -1.52 2.39
CA SER A 113 -1.20 -0.18 2.95
C SER A 113 -0.11 0.60 2.21
N PHE A 114 1.02 -0.04 1.88
CA PHE A 114 2.07 0.58 1.09
C PHE A 114 1.60 0.98 -0.32
N ALA A 115 0.86 0.11 -1.00
CA ALA A 115 0.33 0.42 -2.33
C ALA A 115 -0.65 1.60 -2.29
N ILE A 116 -1.56 1.64 -1.29
CA ILE A 116 -2.49 2.76 -1.09
C ILE A 116 -1.72 4.06 -0.76
N ALA A 117 -0.70 3.96 0.11
CA ALA A 117 0.14 5.10 0.48
C ALA A 117 0.86 5.69 -0.73
N THR A 118 1.45 4.83 -1.56
CA THR A 118 2.18 5.23 -2.77
C THR A 118 1.23 5.91 -3.78
N GLU A 119 0.04 5.34 -3.99
CA GLU A 119 -0.98 5.96 -4.84
C GLU A 119 -1.39 7.35 -4.32
N ALA A 120 -1.68 7.46 -3.02
CA ALA A 120 -2.05 8.71 -2.38
C ALA A 120 -0.94 9.74 -2.49
N PHE A 121 0.31 9.34 -2.24
CA PHE A 121 1.49 10.19 -2.34
C PHE A 121 1.66 10.78 -3.75
N HIS A 122 1.61 9.95 -4.79
CA HIS A 122 1.74 10.41 -6.17
C HIS A 122 0.59 11.32 -6.63
N LYS A 123 -0.60 11.13 -6.07
CA LYS A 123 -1.77 12.01 -6.28
C LYS A 123 -1.77 13.28 -5.42
N GLY A 124 -0.73 13.49 -4.61
CA GLY A 124 -0.59 14.65 -3.73
C GLY A 124 -1.48 14.60 -2.49
N LYS A 125 -2.08 13.47 -2.16
CA LYS A 125 -2.88 13.27 -0.95
C LYS A 125 -1.97 12.97 0.24
N LEU A 126 -1.26 14.01 0.73
CA LEU A 126 -0.15 13.81 1.66
C LEU A 126 -0.61 13.33 3.04
N LYS A 127 -1.75 13.81 3.56
CA LYS A 127 -2.27 13.35 4.86
C LYS A 127 -2.63 11.88 4.83
N SER A 128 -3.36 11.46 3.79
CA SER A 128 -3.70 10.04 3.59
C SER A 128 -2.44 9.19 3.40
N ALA A 129 -1.47 9.67 2.63
CA ALA A 129 -0.21 8.97 2.40
C ALA A 129 0.55 8.71 3.70
N VAL A 130 0.65 9.72 4.61
CA VAL A 130 1.29 9.56 5.93
C VAL A 130 0.64 8.43 6.71
N ILE A 131 -0.70 8.41 6.82
CA ILE A 131 -1.44 7.40 7.58
C ILE A 131 -1.10 5.99 7.07
N TYR A 132 -1.15 5.78 5.76
CA TYR A 132 -0.94 4.45 5.18
C TYR A 132 0.54 4.03 5.15
N PHE A 133 1.50 4.95 5.05
CA PHE A 133 2.92 4.61 5.23
C PHE A 133 3.23 4.22 6.67
N ASP A 134 2.69 4.93 7.66
CA ASP A 134 2.84 4.59 9.09
C ASP A 134 2.21 3.22 9.39
N GLU A 135 1.05 2.95 8.81
CA GLU A 135 0.38 1.67 8.94
C GLU A 135 1.22 0.53 8.35
N ALA A 136 1.80 0.70 7.15
CA ALA A 136 2.69 -0.27 6.53
C ALA A 136 3.91 -0.57 7.41
N ILE A 137 4.53 0.46 8.01
CA ILE A 137 5.65 0.29 8.95
C ILE A 137 5.20 -0.44 10.21
N SER A 138 4.04 -0.11 10.76
CA SER A 138 3.50 -0.75 11.97
C SER A 138 3.27 -2.24 11.77
N TYR A 139 2.60 -2.65 10.71
CA TYR A 139 2.36 -4.08 10.41
C TYR A 139 3.62 -4.83 9.99
N SER A 140 4.65 -4.14 9.49
CA SER A 140 5.95 -4.73 9.16
C SER A 140 6.62 -5.40 10.36
N SER A 141 6.39 -4.88 11.58
CA SER A 141 6.90 -5.48 12.81
C SER A 141 6.09 -6.69 13.29
N ALA A 142 4.92 -6.93 12.74
CA ALA A 142 4.00 -8.00 13.11
C ALA A 142 4.08 -9.21 12.17
N THR A 143 4.99 -9.22 11.19
CA THR A 143 5.18 -10.31 10.24
C THR A 143 6.62 -10.80 10.21
N GLU A 144 6.80 -12.13 10.12
CA GLU A 144 8.09 -12.78 9.89
C GLU A 144 8.54 -12.70 8.41
N TYR A 145 7.63 -12.36 7.50
CA TYR A 145 7.99 -12.17 6.09
C TYR A 145 8.84 -10.92 5.90
N TYR A 146 9.80 -10.98 4.99
CA TYR A 146 10.67 -9.85 4.72
C TYR A 146 9.90 -8.68 4.09
N THR A 147 9.92 -7.55 4.77
CA THR A 147 9.28 -6.29 4.39
C THR A 147 10.22 -5.09 4.40
N GLY A 148 11.53 -5.34 4.56
CA GLY A 148 12.55 -4.30 4.74
C GLY A 148 12.55 -3.23 3.64
N ASN A 149 12.35 -3.63 2.37
CA ASN A 149 12.25 -2.68 1.24
C ASN A 149 11.05 -1.73 1.40
N ILE A 150 9.88 -2.27 1.82
CA ILE A 150 8.66 -1.48 1.99
C ILE A 150 8.82 -0.51 3.15
N THR A 151 9.35 -0.99 4.26
CA THR A 151 9.66 -0.15 5.43
C THR A 151 10.61 0.97 5.06
N ALA A 152 11.69 0.66 4.36
CA ALA A 152 12.66 1.63 3.89
C ALA A 152 12.01 2.67 2.95
N ALA A 153 11.25 2.23 1.94
CA ALA A 153 10.55 3.12 1.02
C ALA A 153 9.54 4.02 1.73
N SER A 154 8.77 3.46 2.68
CA SER A 154 7.83 4.23 3.49
C SER A 154 8.53 5.31 4.31
N CYS A 155 9.64 4.98 4.99
CA CYS A 155 10.44 5.94 5.75
C CYS A 155 10.98 7.08 4.86
N MET A 156 11.39 6.79 3.61
CA MET A 156 11.85 7.83 2.69
C MET A 156 10.73 8.77 2.26
N CYS A 157 9.61 8.23 1.85
CA CYS A 157 8.48 9.05 1.46
C CYS A 157 8.04 9.93 2.63
N LEU A 158 7.99 9.40 3.84
CA LEU A 158 7.67 10.16 5.06
C LEU A 158 8.71 11.26 5.32
N ARG A 159 10.00 10.96 5.17
CA ARG A 159 11.07 11.96 5.34
C ARG A 159 10.99 13.05 4.28
N TYR A 160 10.72 12.68 3.02
CA TYR A 160 10.48 13.62 1.94
C TYR A 160 9.26 14.52 2.25
N MET A 161 8.13 13.96 2.65
CA MET A 161 6.93 14.73 3.01
C MET A 161 7.16 15.68 4.19
N ARG A 162 7.99 15.29 5.17
CA ARG A 162 8.39 16.17 6.27
C ARG A 162 9.17 17.40 5.79
N LYS A 163 10.00 17.27 4.73
CA LYS A 163 10.66 18.43 4.10
C LYS A 163 9.65 19.39 3.45
N LEU A 164 8.58 18.86 2.84
CA LEU A 164 7.51 19.66 2.26
C LEU A 164 6.71 20.42 3.32
N SER A 165 6.35 19.74 4.41
CA SER A 165 5.65 20.35 5.55
C SER A 165 6.03 19.65 6.86
N PRO A 166 6.62 20.37 7.82
CA PRO A 166 6.98 19.83 9.14
C PRO A 166 5.77 19.27 9.93
N ASN A 167 4.57 19.74 9.62
CA ASN A 167 3.33 19.29 10.26
C ASN A 167 2.87 17.89 9.78
N LEU A 168 3.44 17.39 8.69
CA LEU A 168 3.26 16.01 8.23
C LEU A 168 4.23 15.08 8.99
N SER A 169 4.10 15.05 10.30
CA SER A 169 4.96 14.25 11.16
C SER A 169 4.30 12.90 11.38
N SER A 170 4.97 11.86 10.97
CA SER A 170 4.76 10.52 11.46
C SER A 170 5.79 10.20 12.53
N GLY A 171 5.57 9.12 13.28
CA GLY A 171 6.43 8.64 14.34
C GLY A 171 7.91 8.46 14.00
N VAL A 172 8.50 7.35 14.39
CA VAL A 172 9.94 7.10 14.29
C VAL A 172 10.37 6.87 12.83
N ILE A 173 11.10 7.84 12.26
CA ILE A 173 11.85 7.61 11.01
C ILE A 173 13.24 7.11 11.39
N ASP A 174 13.58 5.90 10.99
CA ASP A 174 14.92 5.36 11.16
C ASP A 174 15.87 6.02 10.16
N GLU A 175 16.86 6.78 10.69
CA GLU A 175 17.87 7.46 9.87
C GLU A 175 18.83 6.48 9.17
N ASN A 176 18.93 5.23 9.66
CA ASN A 176 19.82 4.21 9.09
C ASN A 176 19.26 3.57 7.80
N THR A 177 18.02 3.86 7.43
CA THR A 177 17.40 3.30 6.21
C THR A 177 18.03 3.78 4.91
N VAL A 178 18.88 4.83 4.93
CA VAL A 178 19.53 5.41 3.73
C VAL A 178 20.37 4.40 2.96
N GLU A 179 21.04 3.45 3.62
CA GLU A 179 21.89 2.45 2.95
C GLU A 179 21.09 1.44 2.10
N TYR A 180 19.83 1.17 2.45
CA TYR A 180 18.99 0.23 1.71
C TYR A 180 18.55 0.76 0.34
N PHE A 181 18.57 2.07 0.12
CA PHE A 181 18.07 2.70 -1.11
C PHE A 181 18.89 2.44 -2.34
N CYS A 182 20.19 2.28 -2.18
CA CYS A 182 21.08 1.94 -3.30
C CYS A 182 20.78 0.55 -3.88
N ALA A 183 20.12 -0.31 -3.11
CA ALA A 183 19.78 -1.69 -3.47
C ALA A 183 18.34 -1.88 -3.98
N MET A 184 17.50 -0.83 -3.91
CA MET A 184 16.10 -0.93 -4.34
C MET A 184 15.97 -0.79 -5.86
N ASP A 185 15.16 -1.67 -6.46
CA ASP A 185 14.77 -1.56 -7.88
C ASP A 185 13.68 -0.51 -8.12
N ASP A 186 13.09 0.06 -7.06
CA ASP A 186 12.07 1.09 -7.17
C ASP A 186 12.64 2.41 -7.70
N ASN A 187 12.13 2.85 -8.87
CA ASN A 187 12.66 4.03 -9.57
C ASN A 187 12.40 5.32 -8.79
N PHE A 188 11.28 5.42 -8.08
CA PHE A 188 10.95 6.62 -7.32
C PHE A 188 11.83 6.75 -6.07
N CYS A 189 12.09 5.66 -5.35
CA CYS A 189 13.02 5.67 -4.22
C CYS A 189 14.45 6.05 -4.67
N ARG A 190 14.89 5.55 -5.82
CA ARG A 190 16.19 5.92 -6.42
C ARG A 190 16.23 7.39 -6.81
N TYR A 191 15.11 7.94 -7.30
CA TYR A 191 14.97 9.36 -7.58
C TYR A 191 15.12 10.22 -6.32
N ILE A 192 14.40 9.91 -5.23
CA ILE A 192 14.54 10.64 -3.94
C ILE A 192 15.99 10.57 -3.44
N TYR A 193 16.62 9.40 -3.51
CA TYR A 193 18.02 9.27 -3.12
C TYR A 193 18.97 10.10 -4.00
N ALA A 194 18.70 10.19 -5.30
CA ALA A 194 19.46 11.06 -6.18
C ALA A 194 19.33 12.54 -5.79
N LEU A 195 18.11 12.99 -5.43
CA LEU A 195 17.88 14.35 -4.89
C LEU A 195 18.70 14.60 -3.63
N GLU A 196 18.67 13.68 -2.65
CA GLU A 196 19.45 13.80 -1.42
C GLU A 196 20.98 13.81 -1.67
N CYS A 197 21.44 13.03 -2.62
CA CYS A 197 22.84 13.08 -3.03
C CYS A 197 23.22 14.45 -3.60
N LEU A 198 22.39 15.04 -4.46
CA LEU A 198 22.63 16.37 -5.03
C LEU A 198 22.58 17.49 -4.00
N GLU A 199 21.64 17.42 -3.03
CA GLU A 199 21.61 18.36 -1.88
C GLU A 199 22.90 18.35 -1.07
N ASN A 200 23.58 17.19 -0.99
CA ASN A 200 24.86 17.03 -0.32
C ASN A 200 26.07 17.16 -1.28
N LEU A 201 25.88 17.75 -2.46
CA LEU A 201 26.89 17.95 -3.49
C LEU A 201 27.58 16.66 -3.98
N ARG A 202 26.92 15.50 -3.81
CA ARG A 202 27.39 14.20 -4.30
C ARG A 202 26.71 13.89 -5.63
N THR A 203 27.42 14.09 -6.74
CA THR A 203 26.85 13.97 -8.09
C THR A 203 26.92 12.56 -8.68
N ASP A 204 27.81 11.68 -8.18
CA ASP A 204 28.13 10.39 -8.81
C ASP A 204 26.89 9.49 -8.99
N PHE A 205 26.08 9.37 -7.94
CA PHE A 205 24.86 8.56 -8.01
C PHE A 205 23.83 9.17 -8.98
N ALA A 206 23.58 10.48 -8.90
CA ALA A 206 22.64 11.19 -9.77
C ALA A 206 23.04 11.08 -11.25
N VAL A 207 24.33 11.21 -11.56
CA VAL A 207 24.86 11.01 -12.92
C VAL A 207 24.65 9.56 -13.38
N SER A 208 24.89 8.57 -12.50
CA SER A 208 24.63 7.16 -12.82
C SER A 208 23.14 6.88 -13.03
N TYR A 209 22.29 7.50 -12.23
CA TYR A 209 20.83 7.40 -12.35
C TYR A 209 20.36 7.90 -13.73
N VAL A 210 20.78 9.09 -14.14
CA VAL A 210 20.44 9.66 -15.46
C VAL A 210 21.00 8.81 -16.62
N LYS A 211 22.24 8.30 -16.52
CA LYS A 211 22.83 7.47 -17.58
C LYS A 211 22.11 6.13 -17.79
N LYS A 212 21.51 5.57 -16.76
CA LYS A 212 20.81 4.27 -16.81
C LYS A 212 19.31 4.39 -17.01
N GLY A 213 18.74 5.57 -16.77
CA GLY A 213 17.31 5.82 -16.87
C GLY A 213 16.84 6.09 -18.29
N ASP A 214 15.52 6.01 -18.49
CA ASP A 214 14.89 6.44 -19.75
C ASP A 214 14.90 7.96 -19.83
N ILE A 215 15.40 8.50 -20.93
CA ILE A 215 15.46 9.95 -21.19
C ILE A 215 14.06 10.60 -21.22
N ASN A 216 13.01 9.83 -21.48
CA ASN A 216 11.62 10.30 -21.48
C ASN A 216 10.97 10.25 -20.10
N ASP A 217 11.59 9.60 -19.11
CA ASP A 217 11.09 9.55 -17.74
C ASP A 217 11.21 10.94 -17.08
N PRO A 218 10.09 11.53 -16.56
CA PRO A 218 10.10 12.82 -15.89
C PRO A 218 11.07 12.89 -14.72
N LEU A 219 11.25 11.80 -13.98
CA LEU A 219 12.20 11.73 -12.85
C LEU A 219 13.65 11.88 -13.32
N VAL A 220 14.00 11.21 -14.43
CA VAL A 220 15.32 11.28 -15.03
C VAL A 220 15.58 12.68 -15.59
N GLN A 221 14.59 13.28 -16.26
CA GLN A 221 14.70 14.65 -16.80
C GLN A 221 14.89 15.68 -15.68
N HIS A 222 14.15 15.54 -14.56
CA HIS A 222 14.29 16.42 -13.41
C HIS A 222 15.69 16.31 -12.79
N ILE A 223 16.18 15.09 -12.50
CA ILE A 223 17.54 14.89 -11.96
C ILE A 223 18.61 15.45 -12.94
N SER A 224 18.43 15.29 -14.25
CA SER A 224 19.34 15.88 -15.25
C SER A 224 19.40 17.41 -15.13
N ALA A 225 18.26 18.07 -14.95
CA ALA A 225 18.22 19.52 -14.75
C ALA A 225 18.88 19.94 -13.40
N LYS A 226 18.64 19.19 -12.33
CA LYS A 226 19.30 19.46 -11.02
C LYS A 226 20.82 19.30 -11.08
N ILE A 227 21.34 18.35 -11.84
CA ILE A 227 22.79 18.23 -12.08
C ILE A 227 23.32 19.51 -12.74
N ASP A 228 22.60 20.07 -13.72
CA ASP A 228 23.00 21.34 -14.32
C ASP A 228 22.99 22.51 -13.33
N MET A 229 22.01 22.54 -12.40
CA MET A 229 21.97 23.55 -11.32
C MET A 229 23.18 23.44 -10.40
N VAL A 230 23.57 22.22 -9.99
CA VAL A 230 24.78 22.01 -9.16
C VAL A 230 26.03 22.49 -9.87
N HIS A 231 26.10 22.40 -11.20
CA HIS A 231 27.18 22.95 -12.01
C HIS A 231 27.01 24.44 -12.36
N ALA A 232 26.09 25.15 -11.72
CA ALA A 232 25.76 26.56 -11.96
C ALA A 232 25.24 26.87 -13.40
N ASN A 233 24.78 25.87 -14.16
CA ASN A 233 24.25 26.02 -15.50
C ASN A 233 22.73 26.33 -15.45
N TYR A 234 22.30 27.33 -14.66
CA TYR A 234 20.92 27.64 -14.37
C TYR A 234 20.04 27.90 -15.60
N ARG A 235 20.58 28.49 -16.67
CA ARG A 235 19.85 28.72 -17.93
C ARG A 235 19.50 27.41 -18.61
N LEU A 236 20.44 26.45 -18.66
CA LEU A 236 20.20 25.14 -19.26
C LEU A 236 19.21 24.33 -18.42
N ALA A 237 19.36 24.34 -17.11
CA ALA A 237 18.42 23.71 -16.18
C ALA A 237 17.01 24.27 -16.37
N PHE A 238 16.85 25.57 -16.44
CA PHE A 238 15.54 26.23 -16.66
C PHE A 238 14.86 25.74 -17.95
N ILE A 239 15.61 25.68 -19.06
CA ILE A 239 15.07 25.21 -20.35
C ILE A 239 14.61 23.75 -20.24
N LYS A 240 15.42 22.86 -19.62
CA LYS A 240 15.06 21.46 -19.41
C LYS A 240 13.80 21.29 -18.55
N LEU A 241 13.68 22.05 -17.46
CA LEU A 241 12.51 22.01 -16.59
C LEU A 241 11.24 22.54 -17.27
N GLN A 242 11.36 23.59 -18.11
CA GLN A 242 10.23 24.05 -18.91
C GLN A 242 9.80 23.02 -19.97
N GLN A 243 10.77 22.35 -20.61
CA GLN A 243 10.48 21.26 -21.54
C GLN A 243 9.76 20.11 -20.84
N LEU A 244 10.19 19.75 -19.62
CA LEU A 244 9.51 18.75 -18.81
C LEU A 244 8.04 19.08 -18.54
N LEU A 245 7.72 20.33 -18.20
CA LEU A 245 6.34 20.77 -17.99
C LEU A 245 5.51 20.79 -19.28
N ASN A 246 6.12 21.05 -20.44
CA ASN A 246 5.43 21.11 -21.73
C ASN A 246 5.23 19.74 -22.38
N ASN A 247 5.96 18.73 -21.95
CA ASN A 247 5.74 17.36 -22.37
C ASN A 247 4.43 16.88 -21.75
N ASN A 248 3.45 16.41 -22.55
CA ASN A 248 2.16 15.89 -22.08
C ASN A 248 2.32 14.57 -21.28
N ILE A 249 3.27 14.52 -20.35
CA ILE A 249 3.56 13.37 -19.49
C ILE A 249 2.96 13.70 -18.11
N GLU A 250 2.26 12.74 -17.54
CA GLU A 250 1.73 12.86 -16.17
C GLU A 250 2.88 12.89 -15.17
N ILE A 251 3.01 14.01 -14.45
CA ILE A 251 4.01 14.20 -13.40
C ILE A 251 3.29 14.10 -12.06
N SER A 252 3.82 13.27 -11.14
CA SER A 252 3.26 13.18 -9.80
C SER A 252 3.38 14.52 -9.06
N TYR A 253 2.41 14.81 -8.19
CA TYR A 253 2.34 16.10 -7.50
C TYR A 253 3.60 16.46 -6.69
N PRO A 254 4.22 15.54 -5.93
CA PRO A 254 5.46 15.84 -5.23
C PRO A 254 6.61 16.22 -6.17
N VAL A 255 6.76 15.51 -7.28
CA VAL A 255 7.79 15.83 -8.29
C VAL A 255 7.51 17.18 -8.95
N LEU A 256 6.24 17.48 -9.25
CA LEU A 256 5.82 18.76 -9.82
C LEU A 256 6.14 19.93 -8.87
N TYR A 257 5.97 19.72 -7.56
CA TYR A 257 6.37 20.69 -6.55
C TYR A 257 7.87 20.99 -6.61
N ASP A 258 8.71 19.96 -6.68
CA ASP A 258 10.16 20.11 -6.79
C ASP A 258 10.57 20.80 -8.10
N VAL A 259 9.90 20.48 -9.21
CA VAL A 259 10.13 21.14 -10.51
C VAL A 259 9.81 22.63 -10.41
N PHE A 260 8.71 23.03 -9.78
CA PHE A 260 8.40 24.46 -9.58
C PHE A 260 9.39 25.15 -8.63
N PHE A 261 9.86 24.44 -7.59
CA PHE A 261 10.90 24.94 -6.71
C PHE A 261 12.20 25.25 -7.47
N ASP A 262 12.64 24.31 -8.33
CA ASP A 262 13.88 24.47 -9.10
C ASP A 262 13.75 25.52 -10.20
N LEU A 263 12.59 25.67 -10.85
CA LEU A 263 12.31 26.75 -11.80
C LEU A 263 12.36 28.12 -11.13
N GLU A 264 11.80 28.25 -9.93
CA GLU A 264 11.88 29.48 -9.12
C GLU A 264 13.34 29.85 -8.83
N GLU A 265 14.15 28.88 -8.40
CA GLU A 265 15.57 29.11 -8.09
C GLU A 265 16.39 29.46 -9.35
N CYS A 266 16.16 28.80 -10.46
CA CYS A 266 16.79 29.13 -11.74
C CYS A 266 16.42 30.55 -12.20
N ALA A 267 15.14 30.93 -12.09
CA ALA A 267 14.66 32.26 -12.48
C ALA A 267 15.25 33.38 -11.58
N LYS A 268 15.31 33.16 -10.26
CA LYS A 268 15.97 34.08 -9.32
C LYS A 268 17.45 34.30 -9.69
N THR A 269 18.17 33.21 -9.93
CA THR A 269 19.60 33.25 -10.23
C THR A 269 19.89 33.92 -11.57
N THR A 270 18.97 33.84 -12.53
CA THR A 270 19.07 34.52 -13.83
C THR A 270 18.46 35.91 -13.85
N ASN A 271 18.00 36.45 -12.70
CA ASN A 271 17.36 37.74 -12.52
C ASN A 271 16.01 37.90 -13.24
N ASP A 272 15.33 36.80 -13.59
CA ASP A 272 13.96 36.83 -14.08
C ASP A 272 12.96 36.75 -12.90
N PHE A 273 12.82 37.88 -12.20
CA PHE A 273 11.97 37.96 -11.01
C PHE A 273 10.48 37.78 -11.32
N ARG A 274 10.04 38.02 -12.53
CA ARG A 274 8.64 37.78 -12.94
C ARG A 274 8.37 36.27 -13.00
N ALA A 275 9.20 35.53 -13.72
CA ALA A 275 9.09 34.07 -13.77
C ALA A 275 9.26 33.44 -12.37
N ALA A 276 10.21 33.94 -11.57
CA ALA A 276 10.37 33.46 -10.19
C ALA A 276 9.10 33.63 -9.35
N TYR A 277 8.41 34.78 -9.46
CA TYR A 277 7.14 34.99 -8.76
C TYR A 277 6.04 34.04 -9.24
N GLU A 278 5.90 33.83 -10.57
CA GLU A 278 4.90 32.93 -11.14
C GLU A 278 5.11 31.47 -10.67
N TYR A 279 6.35 30.97 -10.66
CA TYR A 279 6.65 29.62 -10.18
C TYR A 279 6.53 29.50 -8.65
N SER A 280 6.93 30.52 -7.90
CA SER A 280 6.72 30.55 -6.44
C SER A 280 5.24 30.44 -6.09
N LYS A 281 4.39 31.18 -6.81
CA LYS A 281 2.93 31.10 -6.63
C LYS A 281 2.40 29.70 -6.99
N ALA A 282 2.77 29.16 -8.16
CA ALA A 282 2.34 27.82 -8.60
C ALA A 282 2.75 26.72 -7.59
N LYS A 283 3.98 26.82 -7.06
CA LYS A 283 4.48 25.93 -6.00
C LYS A 283 3.65 26.00 -4.73
N MET A 284 3.32 27.22 -4.25
CA MET A 284 2.53 27.41 -3.04
C MET A 284 1.08 26.94 -3.21
N ASP A 285 0.45 27.25 -4.35
CA ASP A 285 -0.92 26.78 -4.68
C ASP A 285 -0.96 25.26 -4.73
N LEU A 286 0.07 24.61 -5.30
CA LEU A 286 0.18 23.16 -5.35
C LEU A 286 0.35 22.57 -3.95
N LEU A 287 1.23 23.13 -3.11
CA LEU A 287 1.44 22.67 -1.74
C LEU A 287 0.16 22.78 -0.92
N GLN A 288 -0.54 23.92 -1.01
CA GLN A 288 -1.81 24.10 -0.34
C GLN A 288 -2.81 23.01 -0.76
N LYS A 289 -2.95 22.75 -2.06
CA LYS A 289 -3.80 21.69 -2.58
C LYS A 289 -3.43 20.30 -2.02
N MET A 290 -2.14 20.00 -1.92
CA MET A 290 -1.67 18.71 -1.36
C MET A 290 -1.94 18.59 0.16
N LEU A 291 -2.04 19.71 0.88
CA LEU A 291 -2.30 19.73 2.33
C LEU A 291 -3.80 19.85 2.67
N GLU A 292 -4.64 20.31 1.74
CA GLU A 292 -6.10 20.41 1.89
C GLU A 292 -6.83 19.08 1.66
N ASP A 293 -6.08 17.97 1.43
CA ASP A 293 -6.62 16.65 1.17
C ASP A 293 -7.79 16.31 2.12
N GLU A 294 -9.02 16.35 1.58
CA GLU A 294 -10.22 15.82 2.20
C GLU A 294 -10.36 14.35 1.75
N GLU A 295 -10.65 13.46 2.70
CA GLU A 295 -10.82 12.02 2.49
C GLU A 295 -11.85 11.65 1.41
#